data_c793af02791e0ffde755f5d56240256f
#
_entry.id   c793af02791e0ffde755f5d56240256f
#
_cell.length_a   1.000
_cell.length_b   1.000
_cell.length_c   1.000
_cell.angle_alpha   90.00
_cell.angle_beta   90.00
_cell.angle_gamma   90.00
#
_symmetry.space_group_name_H-M   'P 1'
#
loop_
_entity.id
_entity.type
_entity.pdbx_description
1 polymer ?
#
loop_
_entity_poly.entity_id
_entity_poly.type
_entity_poly.pdbx_seq_one_letter_code
_entity_poly.pdbx_strand_id
1 'polypeptide(L)'
;MSQLIGRRSVLAGGITGLFANTLSKLSWAVGATNLNLILGRPTNNSIAISLMSDTSVSAYIEYGTTGKTFPSKSATLQLSANNPVVFDLTNLKANQKYFYRVRSKQSSDKLYATGKINTFQTKRDTGKSFTFSIHGDTHPERAGKMFNSDLYYVTMGNVAKQGNDFHIMMGDDFSIDPLIGKGQATQDNVEKIYRTQRNWLGVIGPTTPLYLVNGNHEQAAQYLLDGSTSNPAVLAGNARNKYYALPAPDNF
;
A
#
# COMPACT_ATOMS: atom_id res chain seq x y z
N MET A 1 60.26 -4.83 -33.16
CA MET A 1 59.75 -3.47 -32.94
C MET A 1 58.42 -3.56 -32.19
N SER A 2 58.48 -3.49 -30.90
CA SER A 2 57.31 -3.53 -29.99
C SER A 2 57.11 -2.13 -29.45
N GLN A 3 55.97 -1.53 -29.69
CA GLN A 3 55.60 -0.29 -29.07
C GLN A 3 54.71 -0.57 -27.82
N LEU A 4 55.27 -0.18 -26.70
CA LEU A 4 54.61 -0.14 -25.41
C LEU A 4 53.56 1.00 -25.39
N ILE A 5 52.30 0.68 -25.15
CA ILE A 5 51.26 1.65 -24.91
C ILE A 5 51.24 2.00 -23.44
N GLY A 6 51.53 3.26 -23.12
CA GLY A 6 51.65 3.79 -21.77
C GLY A 6 50.33 3.80 -21.02
N ARG A 7 50.38 3.45 -19.74
CA ARG A 7 49.32 3.58 -18.76
C ARG A 7 49.06 5.05 -18.51
N ARG A 8 47.83 5.52 -18.85
CA ARG A 8 47.33 6.83 -18.42
C ARG A 8 46.87 6.72 -16.97
N SER A 9 47.56 7.42 -16.09
CA SER A 9 47.14 7.68 -14.73
C SER A 9 45.89 8.54 -14.74
N VAL A 10 44.80 8.00 -14.22
CA VAL A 10 43.61 8.80 -13.95
C VAL A 10 43.77 9.37 -12.54
N LEU A 11 43.91 10.67 -12.47
CA LEU A 11 43.89 11.45 -11.23
C LEU A 11 42.55 11.23 -10.53
N ALA A 12 42.60 10.69 -9.33
CA ALA A 12 41.49 10.64 -8.41
C ALA A 12 41.21 12.07 -7.88
N GLY A 13 40.35 12.81 -8.58
CA GLY A 13 39.74 14.02 -8.04
C GLY A 13 38.64 13.63 -7.08
N GLY A 14 38.90 13.74 -5.78
CA GLY A 14 37.90 13.57 -4.74
C GLY A 14 36.85 14.66 -4.84
N ILE A 15 35.66 14.33 -5.35
CA ILE A 15 34.45 15.10 -5.12
C ILE A 15 33.79 14.48 -3.91
N THR A 16 34.13 15.00 -2.73
CA THR A 16 33.29 14.88 -1.53
C THR A 16 32.04 15.71 -1.76
N GLY A 17 31.15 15.20 -2.60
CA GLY A 17 29.79 15.66 -2.68
C GLY A 17 29.06 15.16 -1.44
N LEU A 18 28.79 16.05 -0.49
CA LEU A 18 27.74 15.87 0.49
C LEU A 18 26.44 15.62 -0.29
N PHE A 19 26.10 14.37 -0.54
CA PHE A 19 24.72 13.99 -0.72
C PHE A 19 24.06 14.14 0.65
N ALA A 20 23.65 15.37 0.96
CA ALA A 20 22.65 15.58 1.97
C ALA A 20 21.48 14.66 1.60
N ASN A 21 21.25 13.66 2.43
CA ASN A 21 20.05 12.83 2.44
C ASN A 21 18.84 13.74 2.69
N THR A 22 18.43 14.47 1.68
CA THR A 22 17.08 14.98 1.56
C THR A 22 16.22 13.83 1.04
N LEU A 23 16.08 12.75 1.84
CA LEU A 23 14.77 12.15 1.94
C LEU A 23 13.85 13.32 2.27
N SER A 24 13.28 13.92 1.25
CA SER A 24 12.12 14.76 1.41
C SER A 24 11.10 13.87 2.08
N LYS A 25 11.09 13.86 3.43
CA LYS A 25 9.88 13.54 4.16
C LYS A 25 8.85 14.35 3.40
N LEU A 26 7.99 13.69 2.64
CA LEU A 26 6.82 14.35 2.10
C LEU A 26 6.22 15.04 3.31
N SER A 27 6.49 16.33 3.45
CA SER A 27 5.97 17.13 4.53
C SER A 27 4.49 17.24 4.25
N TRP A 28 3.76 16.34 4.84
CA TRP A 28 2.33 16.50 5.02
C TRP A 28 2.16 17.80 5.80
N ALA A 29 1.24 18.63 5.40
CA ALA A 29 0.99 19.92 6.01
C ALA A 29 0.98 19.80 7.54
N VAL A 30 1.58 20.75 8.22
CA VAL A 30 1.64 20.85 9.69
C VAL A 30 0.21 20.66 10.23
N GLY A 31 0.01 19.62 11.05
CA GLY A 31 -1.31 19.17 11.54
C GLY A 31 -1.90 17.98 10.77
N ALA A 32 -1.27 17.48 9.70
CA ALA A 32 -1.77 16.33 8.98
C ALA A 32 -1.34 15.04 9.67
N THR A 33 -2.29 14.33 10.19
CA THR A 33 -2.20 12.94 10.60
C THR A 33 -1.62 12.10 9.46
N ASN A 34 -0.70 11.18 9.75
CA ASN A 34 -0.18 10.24 8.75
C ASN A 34 -1.29 9.27 8.35
N LEU A 35 -1.87 9.49 7.20
CA LEU A 35 -2.91 8.65 6.63
C LEU A 35 -2.32 7.73 5.57
N ASN A 36 -2.56 6.44 5.71
CA ASN A 36 -2.20 5.43 4.74
C ASN A 36 -3.45 4.90 4.05
N LEU A 37 -3.49 5.02 2.74
CA LEU A 37 -4.63 4.68 1.88
C LEU A 37 -4.28 3.51 0.97
N ILE A 38 -5.18 2.53 0.90
CA ILE A 38 -5.07 1.43 -0.06
C ILE A 38 -6.44 1.17 -0.66
N LEU A 39 -6.54 1.31 -1.97
CA LEU A 39 -7.73 0.94 -2.74
C LEU A 39 -7.79 -0.57 -2.92
N GLY A 40 -8.98 -1.14 -2.90
CA GLY A 40 -9.24 -2.55 -3.16
C GLY A 40 -10.63 -2.81 -3.72
N ARG A 41 -10.91 -4.02 -4.11
CA ARG A 41 -12.23 -4.49 -4.56
C ARG A 41 -12.92 -3.58 -5.59
N PRO A 42 -12.26 -3.13 -6.68
CA PRO A 42 -12.91 -2.32 -7.69
C PRO A 42 -13.96 -3.16 -8.46
N THR A 43 -15.17 -2.62 -8.58
CA THR A 43 -16.23 -3.19 -9.41
C THR A 43 -16.71 -2.17 -10.45
N ASN A 44 -17.78 -2.48 -11.16
CA ASN A 44 -18.39 -1.53 -12.08
C ASN A 44 -19.12 -0.39 -11.35
N ASN A 45 -19.49 -0.57 -10.08
CA ASN A 45 -20.30 0.39 -9.33
C ASN A 45 -19.82 0.66 -7.89
N SER A 46 -18.65 0.12 -7.52
CA SER A 46 -18.09 0.31 -6.17
C SER A 46 -16.57 0.25 -6.14
N ILE A 47 -16.01 0.75 -5.04
CA ILE A 47 -14.60 0.59 -4.67
C ILE A 47 -14.47 0.64 -3.15
N ALA A 48 -13.54 -0.12 -2.60
CA ALA A 48 -13.16 -0.04 -1.19
C ALA A 48 -11.93 0.85 -1.01
N ILE A 49 -11.94 1.69 0.01
CA ILE A 49 -10.80 2.50 0.44
C ILE A 49 -10.45 2.10 1.87
N SER A 50 -9.37 1.33 2.04
CA SER A 50 -8.83 1.00 3.35
C SER A 50 -7.97 2.17 3.84
N LEU A 51 -8.41 2.83 4.89
CA LEU A 51 -7.74 3.97 5.51
C LEU A 51 -7.20 3.58 6.87
N MET A 52 -5.92 3.83 7.10
CA MET A 52 -5.26 3.67 8.40
C MET A 52 -4.60 5.00 8.80
N SER A 53 -4.58 5.28 10.09
CA SER A 53 -3.94 6.44 10.69
C SER A 53 -3.00 5.99 11.82
N ASP A 54 -1.92 6.71 12.04
CA ASP A 54 -1.02 6.53 13.19
C ASP A 54 -1.59 7.05 14.50
N THR A 55 -2.64 7.89 14.43
CA THR A 55 -3.37 8.44 15.57
C THR A 55 -4.87 8.21 15.42
N SER A 56 -5.63 8.32 16.52
CA SER A 56 -7.08 8.24 16.44
C SER A 56 -7.68 9.47 15.78
N VAL A 57 -8.50 9.25 14.77
CA VAL A 57 -9.14 10.33 13.99
C VAL A 57 -10.57 9.98 13.60
N SER A 58 -11.37 11.01 13.39
CA SER A 58 -12.62 10.95 12.66
C SER A 58 -12.36 11.28 11.19
N ALA A 59 -12.84 10.46 10.25
CA ALA A 59 -12.58 10.68 8.83
C ALA A 59 -13.78 10.34 7.95
N TYR A 60 -13.83 10.97 6.77
CA TYR A 60 -14.74 10.63 5.66
C TYR A 60 -14.06 10.91 4.32
N ILE A 61 -14.64 10.35 3.27
CA ILE A 61 -14.17 10.50 1.89
C ILE A 61 -15.10 11.45 1.14
N GLU A 62 -14.55 12.49 0.52
CA GLU A 62 -15.23 13.29 -0.48
C GLU A 62 -14.82 12.82 -1.87
N TYR A 63 -15.78 12.68 -2.81
CA TYR A 63 -15.49 12.18 -4.15
C TYR A 63 -16.38 12.78 -5.22
N GLY A 64 -15.92 12.73 -6.46
CA GLY A 64 -16.61 13.23 -7.62
C GLY A 64 -15.91 12.85 -8.92
N THR A 65 -16.47 13.27 -10.05
CA THR A 65 -15.94 12.93 -11.40
C THR A 65 -14.99 14.01 -11.96
N THR A 66 -14.79 15.09 -11.21
CA THR A 66 -13.83 16.15 -11.57
C THR A 66 -12.90 16.40 -10.38
N GLY A 67 -11.67 16.84 -10.64
CA GLY A 67 -10.74 17.23 -9.58
C GLY A 67 -11.05 18.59 -8.93
N LYS A 68 -12.14 19.23 -9.32
CA LYS A 68 -12.52 20.58 -8.85
C LYS A 68 -13.66 20.54 -7.82
N THR A 69 -14.61 19.65 -7.99
CA THR A 69 -15.80 19.52 -7.14
C THR A 69 -15.96 18.10 -6.62
N PHE A 70 -16.45 17.98 -5.38
CA PHE A 70 -16.65 16.71 -4.67
C PHE A 70 -18.09 16.67 -4.12
N PRO A 71 -19.09 16.44 -4.99
CA PRO A 71 -20.51 16.50 -4.61
C PRO A 71 -20.94 15.36 -3.71
N SER A 72 -20.18 14.27 -3.67
CA SER A 72 -20.52 13.08 -2.88
C SER A 72 -19.56 12.91 -1.71
N LYS A 73 -20.07 12.31 -0.64
CA LYS A 73 -19.27 11.97 0.55
C LYS A 73 -19.70 10.63 1.15
N SER A 74 -18.77 9.93 1.76
CA SER A 74 -19.06 8.73 2.56
C SER A 74 -19.67 9.09 3.93
N ALA A 75 -20.09 8.06 4.68
CA ALA A 75 -20.27 8.19 6.10
C ALA A 75 -18.95 8.60 6.78
N THR A 76 -19.08 9.24 7.96
CA THR A 76 -17.92 9.52 8.82
C THR A 76 -17.64 8.30 9.70
N LEU A 77 -16.41 7.82 9.70
CA LEU A 77 -15.95 6.71 10.53
C LEU A 77 -14.92 7.18 11.55
N GLN A 78 -14.85 6.48 12.68
CA GLN A 78 -13.84 6.65 13.71
C GLN A 78 -12.71 5.63 13.48
N LEU A 79 -11.49 6.12 13.41
CA LEU A 79 -10.29 5.28 13.30
C LEU A 79 -9.57 5.29 14.64
N SER A 80 -9.25 4.12 15.15
CA SER A 80 -8.26 3.97 16.22
C SER A 80 -6.86 3.92 15.61
N ALA A 81 -5.86 4.39 16.36
CA ALA A 81 -4.48 4.38 15.89
C ALA A 81 -4.04 2.98 15.41
N ASN A 82 -3.43 2.93 14.23
CA ASN A 82 -2.92 1.71 13.60
C ASN A 82 -3.95 0.62 13.27
N ASN A 83 -5.23 0.91 13.37
CA ASN A 83 -6.31 0.01 12.95
C ASN A 83 -6.99 0.59 11.72
N PRO A 84 -6.93 -0.10 10.58
CA PRO A 84 -7.57 0.38 9.37
C PRO A 84 -9.09 0.22 9.44
N VAL A 85 -9.79 1.13 8.79
CA VAL A 85 -11.21 1.01 8.47
C VAL A 85 -11.42 1.03 6.97
N VAL A 86 -12.50 0.45 6.50
CA VAL A 86 -12.83 0.38 5.07
C VAL A 86 -14.03 1.28 4.80
N PHE A 87 -13.88 2.17 3.83
CA PHE A 87 -14.96 2.95 3.25
C PHE A 87 -15.37 2.29 1.94
N ASP A 88 -16.56 1.75 1.88
CA ASP A 88 -17.13 1.23 0.64
C ASP A 88 -17.89 2.36 -0.06
N LEU A 89 -17.33 2.83 -1.17
CA LEU A 89 -18.00 3.78 -2.05
C LEU A 89 -18.84 2.98 -3.05
N THR A 90 -20.14 3.14 -3.01
CA THR A 90 -21.10 2.42 -3.84
C THR A 90 -21.89 3.37 -4.75
N ASN A 91 -22.72 2.81 -5.65
CA ASN A 91 -23.52 3.57 -6.61
C ASN A 91 -22.65 4.44 -7.55
N LEU A 92 -21.46 3.97 -7.85
CA LEU A 92 -20.58 4.59 -8.82
C LEU A 92 -21.01 4.23 -10.25
N LYS A 93 -20.57 5.02 -11.22
CA LYS A 93 -20.75 4.70 -12.65
C LYS A 93 -19.62 3.80 -13.12
N ALA A 94 -19.93 2.81 -13.96
CA ALA A 94 -18.95 1.99 -14.64
C ALA A 94 -18.07 2.82 -15.59
N ASN A 95 -16.89 2.34 -15.90
CA ASN A 95 -15.95 2.95 -16.85
C ASN A 95 -15.69 4.45 -16.58
N GLN A 96 -15.68 4.85 -15.30
CA GLN A 96 -15.60 6.25 -14.89
C GLN A 96 -14.39 6.50 -14.00
N LYS A 97 -13.60 7.51 -14.32
CA LYS A 97 -12.57 8.04 -13.45
C LYS A 97 -13.20 8.92 -12.37
N TYR A 98 -12.85 8.64 -11.13
CA TYR A 98 -13.23 9.43 -9.96
C TYR A 98 -12.01 10.11 -9.34
N PHE A 99 -12.26 11.26 -8.74
CA PHE A 99 -11.33 12.00 -7.89
C PHE A 99 -11.86 11.94 -6.47
N TYR A 100 -10.98 11.73 -5.50
CA TYR A 100 -11.37 11.67 -4.10
C TYR A 100 -10.31 12.27 -3.20
N ARG A 101 -10.72 12.65 -2.00
CA ARG A 101 -9.83 13.10 -0.94
C ARG A 101 -10.36 12.69 0.42
N VAL A 102 -9.46 12.49 1.37
CA VAL A 102 -9.82 12.24 2.76
C VAL A 102 -10.02 13.56 3.48
N ARG A 103 -11.05 13.62 4.29
CA ARG A 103 -11.24 14.65 5.30
C ARG A 103 -11.06 14.00 6.65
N SER A 104 -10.16 14.51 7.48
CA SER A 104 -9.86 13.92 8.78
C SER A 104 -9.63 14.96 9.85
N LYS A 105 -9.95 14.62 11.11
CA LYS A 105 -9.63 15.44 12.27
C LYS A 105 -9.37 14.57 13.50
N GLN A 106 -8.50 15.03 14.38
CA GLN A 106 -8.38 14.50 15.74
C GLN A 106 -9.52 15.06 16.61
N SER A 107 -9.73 14.48 17.79
CA SER A 107 -10.76 14.93 18.73
C SER A 107 -10.55 16.38 19.19
N SER A 108 -9.31 16.84 19.26
CA SER A 108 -8.92 18.21 19.62
C SER A 108 -9.19 19.23 18.52
N ASP A 109 -9.35 18.79 17.27
CA ASP A 109 -9.45 19.68 16.13
C ASP A 109 -10.87 20.21 15.95
N LYS A 110 -11.00 21.50 15.67
CA LYS A 110 -12.29 22.12 15.37
C LYS A 110 -12.76 21.82 13.94
N LEU A 111 -11.84 21.70 13.00
CA LEU A 111 -12.13 21.55 11.57
C LEU A 111 -11.48 20.28 11.02
N TYR A 112 -12.10 19.73 9.97
CA TYR A 112 -11.51 18.64 9.21
C TYR A 112 -10.38 19.16 8.29
N ALA A 113 -9.20 18.60 8.44
CA ALA A 113 -8.12 18.79 7.48
C ALA A 113 -8.50 18.19 6.12
N THR A 114 -7.94 18.77 5.07
CA THR A 114 -8.18 18.31 3.68
C THR A 114 -6.94 17.59 3.17
N GLY A 115 -7.09 16.30 2.86
CA GLY A 115 -6.04 15.49 2.28
C GLY A 115 -5.78 15.78 0.79
N LYS A 116 -4.74 15.15 0.25
CA LYS A 116 -4.40 15.21 -1.17
C LYS A 116 -5.54 14.63 -2.03
N ILE A 117 -5.72 15.18 -3.22
CA ILE A 117 -6.63 14.63 -4.23
C ILE A 117 -5.95 13.42 -4.88
N ASN A 118 -6.62 12.28 -4.84
CA ASN A 118 -6.25 11.04 -5.48
C ASN A 118 -7.30 10.66 -6.53
N THR A 119 -7.01 9.64 -7.33
CA THR A 119 -7.94 9.16 -8.36
C THR A 119 -8.04 7.65 -8.34
N PHE A 120 -9.18 7.13 -8.82
CA PHE A 120 -9.33 5.73 -9.18
C PHE A 120 -10.20 5.59 -10.42
N GLN A 121 -10.17 4.42 -11.02
CA GLN A 121 -11.00 4.03 -12.15
C GLN A 121 -11.92 2.88 -11.72
N THR A 122 -13.23 3.00 -11.99
CA THR A 122 -14.14 1.85 -11.88
C THR A 122 -13.93 0.90 -13.05
N LYS A 123 -14.36 -0.36 -12.89
CA LYS A 123 -14.22 -1.39 -13.92
C LYS A 123 -14.59 -0.85 -15.31
N ARG A 124 -13.71 -1.07 -16.27
CA ARG A 124 -13.93 -0.70 -17.66
C ARG A 124 -15.10 -1.48 -18.26
N ASP A 125 -15.79 -0.87 -19.21
CA ASP A 125 -16.85 -1.55 -19.96
C ASP A 125 -16.27 -2.74 -20.76
N THR A 126 -17.12 -3.71 -21.04
CA THR A 126 -16.76 -4.86 -21.88
C THR A 126 -16.24 -4.38 -23.24
N GLY A 127 -15.13 -4.95 -23.70
CA GLY A 127 -14.47 -4.59 -24.95
C GLY A 127 -13.60 -3.35 -24.89
N LYS A 128 -13.48 -2.67 -23.74
CA LYS A 128 -12.50 -1.59 -23.55
C LYS A 128 -11.17 -2.14 -23.04
N SER A 129 -10.09 -1.52 -23.49
CA SER A 129 -8.75 -1.84 -22.98
C SER A 129 -8.60 -1.41 -21.52
N PHE A 130 -7.86 -2.21 -20.76
CA PHE A 130 -7.42 -1.88 -19.41
C PHE A 130 -5.92 -2.16 -19.28
N THR A 131 -5.29 -1.57 -18.29
CA THR A 131 -3.88 -1.78 -17.98
C THR A 131 -3.74 -2.25 -16.54
N PHE A 132 -2.79 -3.12 -16.30
CA PHE A 132 -2.42 -3.55 -14.96
C PHE A 132 -0.91 -3.74 -14.86
N SER A 133 -0.44 -3.72 -13.64
CA SER A 133 0.93 -4.07 -13.30
C SER A 133 0.94 -5.26 -12.35
N ILE A 134 2.06 -5.96 -12.32
CA ILE A 134 2.22 -7.17 -11.52
C ILE A 134 3.63 -7.21 -10.96
N HIS A 135 3.77 -7.66 -9.71
CA HIS A 135 5.05 -8.03 -9.11
C HIS A 135 4.85 -9.15 -8.08
N GLY A 136 5.96 -9.72 -7.59
CA GLY A 136 5.96 -10.72 -6.54
C GLY A 136 7.36 -10.90 -5.95
N ASP A 137 7.47 -11.73 -4.93
CA ASP A 137 8.74 -12.14 -4.31
C ASP A 137 9.58 -10.98 -3.75
N THR A 138 8.96 -9.97 -3.15
CA THR A 138 9.71 -8.82 -2.62
C THR A 138 10.52 -9.18 -1.38
N HIS A 139 10.06 -10.11 -0.57
CA HIS A 139 10.77 -10.62 0.60
C HIS A 139 11.39 -9.54 1.50
N PRO A 140 10.61 -8.62 2.08
CA PRO A 140 11.14 -7.52 2.89
C PRO A 140 11.95 -7.98 4.10
N GLU A 141 11.70 -9.19 4.60
CA GLU A 141 12.45 -9.81 5.69
C GLU A 141 13.90 -10.15 5.30
N ARG A 142 14.22 -10.13 4.00
CA ARG A 142 15.56 -10.35 3.45
C ARG A 142 16.31 -9.04 3.17
N ALA A 143 15.98 -7.98 3.91
CA ALA A 143 16.66 -6.69 3.80
C ALA A 143 18.18 -6.84 3.99
N GLY A 144 18.94 -6.14 3.15
CA GLY A 144 20.41 -6.23 3.11
C GLY A 144 20.96 -7.44 2.35
N LYS A 145 20.09 -8.31 1.81
CA LYS A 145 20.48 -9.45 0.95
C LYS A 145 19.80 -9.36 -0.41
N MET A 146 18.49 -9.67 -0.46
CA MET A 146 17.71 -9.71 -1.69
C MET A 146 16.74 -8.53 -1.80
N PHE A 147 16.40 -7.88 -0.69
CA PHE A 147 15.49 -6.76 -0.64
C PHE A 147 16.20 -5.43 -0.37
N ASN A 148 15.87 -4.43 -1.19
CA ASN A 148 16.30 -3.04 -1.02
C ASN A 148 15.07 -2.14 -0.96
N SER A 149 14.81 -1.55 0.21
CA SER A 149 13.64 -0.72 0.46
C SER A 149 13.57 0.52 -0.44
N ASP A 150 14.71 1.16 -0.71
CA ASP A 150 14.74 2.39 -1.52
C ASP A 150 14.41 2.08 -2.97
N LEU A 151 14.95 0.97 -3.49
CA LEU A 151 14.63 0.49 -4.84
C LEU A 151 13.15 0.09 -4.93
N TYR A 152 12.62 -0.52 -3.88
CA TYR A 152 11.20 -0.88 -3.84
C TYR A 152 10.29 0.35 -3.88
N TYR A 153 10.62 1.41 -3.13
CA TYR A 153 9.91 2.69 -3.23
C TYR A 153 9.97 3.30 -4.63
N VAL A 154 11.13 3.24 -5.30
CA VAL A 154 11.27 3.70 -6.68
C VAL A 154 10.40 2.88 -7.61
N THR A 155 10.39 1.56 -7.47
CA THR A 155 9.56 0.65 -8.27
C THR A 155 8.08 0.96 -8.10
N MET A 156 7.60 1.03 -6.85
CA MET A 156 6.20 1.38 -6.56
C MET A 156 5.84 2.77 -7.07
N GLY A 157 6.74 3.74 -6.95
CA GLY A 157 6.56 5.09 -7.49
C GLY A 157 6.43 5.13 -9.01
N ASN A 158 7.17 4.28 -9.73
CA ASN A 158 7.06 4.16 -11.17
C ASN A 158 5.73 3.50 -11.58
N VAL A 159 5.30 2.46 -10.87
CA VAL A 159 3.98 1.84 -11.09
C VAL A 159 2.84 2.84 -10.86
N ALA A 160 2.91 3.64 -9.79
CA ALA A 160 1.89 4.66 -9.50
C ALA A 160 1.75 5.71 -10.62
N LYS A 161 2.86 6.06 -11.30
CA LYS A 161 2.87 7.02 -12.41
C LYS A 161 2.24 6.48 -13.70
N GLN A 162 2.15 5.15 -13.85
CA GLN A 162 1.61 4.53 -15.08
C GLN A 162 0.08 4.66 -15.16
N GLY A 163 -0.61 4.90 -14.05
CA GLY A 163 -2.06 5.05 -14.02
C GLY A 163 -2.82 3.76 -14.35
N ASN A 164 -2.30 2.62 -13.89
CA ASN A 164 -2.90 1.31 -14.08
C ASN A 164 -4.30 1.23 -13.45
N ASP A 165 -5.19 0.47 -14.06
CA ASP A 165 -6.54 0.22 -13.54
C ASP A 165 -6.49 -0.62 -12.26
N PHE A 166 -5.49 -1.51 -12.11
CA PHE A 166 -5.20 -2.26 -10.89
C PHE A 166 -3.75 -2.79 -10.87
N HIS A 167 -3.34 -3.28 -9.71
CA HIS A 167 -2.04 -3.89 -9.50
C HIS A 167 -2.19 -5.24 -8.78
N ILE A 168 -1.46 -6.25 -9.24
CA ILE A 168 -1.45 -7.59 -8.66
C ILE A 168 -0.12 -7.84 -7.95
N MET A 169 -0.19 -8.20 -6.69
CA MET A 169 0.93 -8.72 -5.91
C MET A 169 0.81 -10.25 -5.89
N MET A 170 1.83 -10.94 -6.43
CA MET A 170 1.79 -12.39 -6.68
C MET A 170 2.15 -13.23 -5.45
N GLY A 171 2.38 -12.60 -4.33
CA GLY A 171 2.74 -13.25 -3.08
C GLY A 171 4.23 -13.14 -2.75
N ASP A 172 4.57 -13.70 -1.60
CA ASP A 172 5.87 -13.62 -0.94
C ASP A 172 6.28 -12.18 -0.60
N ASP A 173 5.28 -11.36 -0.31
CA ASP A 173 5.40 -9.96 0.10
C ASP A 173 5.26 -9.78 1.62
N PHE A 174 4.76 -10.79 2.34
CA PHE A 174 4.44 -10.75 3.78
C PHE A 174 4.94 -12.00 4.50
N SER A 175 6.23 -12.17 4.65
CA SER A 175 6.77 -13.34 5.34
C SER A 175 6.74 -13.18 6.85
N ILE A 176 6.21 -14.18 7.56
CA ILE A 176 6.25 -14.31 9.02
C ILE A 176 7.23 -15.38 9.49
N ASP A 177 7.97 -16.00 8.58
CA ASP A 177 8.94 -17.06 8.89
C ASP A 177 9.96 -16.68 9.97
N PRO A 178 10.51 -15.45 9.98
CA PRO A 178 11.41 -15.03 11.06
C PRO A 178 10.77 -15.05 12.45
N LEU A 179 9.46 -14.83 12.55
CA LEU A 179 8.72 -14.91 13.81
C LEU A 179 8.54 -16.37 14.24
N ILE A 180 8.23 -17.25 13.29
CA ILE A 180 8.06 -18.70 13.54
C ILE A 180 9.39 -19.27 14.04
N GLY A 181 10.49 -19.03 13.34
CA GLY A 181 11.81 -19.52 13.68
C GLY A 181 12.33 -19.07 15.07
N LYS A 182 11.77 -17.97 15.60
CA LYS A 182 12.09 -17.43 16.93
C LYS A 182 11.08 -17.79 17.99
N GLY A 183 10.01 -18.51 17.68
CA GLY A 183 8.89 -18.76 18.61
C GLY A 183 8.12 -17.48 19.00
N GLN A 184 8.09 -16.47 18.12
CA GLN A 184 7.49 -15.15 18.36
C GLN A 184 6.27 -14.87 17.48
N ALA A 185 5.70 -15.90 16.84
CA ALA A 185 4.50 -15.78 16.02
C ALA A 185 3.25 -15.60 16.89
N THR A 186 3.01 -14.37 17.33
CA THR A 186 1.79 -13.94 18.00
C THR A 186 0.97 -13.07 17.05
N GLN A 187 -0.36 -12.93 17.27
CA GLN A 187 -1.22 -12.09 16.46
C GLN A 187 -0.65 -10.66 16.32
N ASP A 188 -0.23 -10.05 17.43
CA ASP A 188 0.31 -8.69 17.44
C ASP A 188 1.60 -8.56 16.62
N ASN A 189 2.50 -9.53 16.71
CA ASN A 189 3.76 -9.50 15.98
C ASN A 189 3.55 -9.73 14.47
N VAL A 190 2.63 -10.61 14.12
CA VAL A 190 2.23 -10.84 12.72
C VAL A 190 1.57 -9.58 12.17
N GLU A 191 0.64 -8.96 12.88
CA GLU A 191 0.00 -7.71 12.47
C GLU A 191 1.00 -6.57 12.23
N LYS A 192 2.10 -6.51 12.98
CA LYS A 192 3.17 -5.53 12.74
C LYS A 192 3.78 -5.67 11.36
N ILE A 193 3.97 -6.90 10.86
CA ILE A 193 4.49 -7.15 9.51
C ILE A 193 3.52 -6.58 8.48
N TYR A 194 2.24 -6.96 8.55
CA TYR A 194 1.21 -6.50 7.61
C TYR A 194 1.04 -4.98 7.63
N ARG A 195 1.10 -4.37 8.82
CA ARG A 195 1.07 -2.92 8.98
C ARG A 195 2.30 -2.23 8.37
N THR A 196 3.49 -2.80 8.54
CA THR A 196 4.73 -2.25 7.98
C THR A 196 4.71 -2.27 6.45
N GLN A 197 4.19 -3.32 5.84
CA GLN A 197 4.03 -3.41 4.39
C GLN A 197 3.15 -2.30 3.80
N ARG A 198 2.20 -1.79 4.55
CA ARG A 198 1.37 -0.66 4.11
C ARG A 198 2.17 0.60 3.80
N ASN A 199 3.39 0.75 4.34
CA ASN A 199 4.24 1.90 4.04
C ASN A 199 4.66 1.89 2.56
N TRP A 200 5.03 0.73 2.02
CA TRP A 200 5.38 0.58 0.60
C TRP A 200 4.15 0.55 -0.29
N LEU A 201 3.15 -0.22 0.09
CA LEU A 201 1.91 -0.35 -0.68
C LEU A 201 1.11 0.95 -0.71
N GLY A 202 1.24 1.80 0.31
CA GLY A 202 0.69 3.14 0.35
C GLY A 202 1.27 4.10 -0.69
N VAL A 203 2.32 3.72 -1.42
CA VAL A 203 2.85 4.51 -2.54
C VAL A 203 1.93 4.40 -3.75
N ILE A 204 1.45 3.20 -4.07
CA ILE A 204 0.55 2.95 -5.20
C ILE A 204 -0.92 2.90 -4.78
N GLY A 205 -1.18 2.43 -3.58
CA GLY A 205 -2.53 2.18 -3.05
C GLY A 205 -3.51 3.34 -3.12
N PRO A 206 -3.10 4.61 -3.01
CA PRO A 206 -4.01 5.75 -3.16
C PRO A 206 -4.58 5.95 -4.56
N THR A 207 -3.97 5.38 -5.60
CA THR A 207 -4.37 5.62 -7.00
C THR A 207 -4.65 4.36 -7.79
N THR A 208 -4.18 3.22 -7.30
CA THR A 208 -4.24 1.94 -8.00
C THR A 208 -4.77 0.86 -7.04
N PRO A 209 -5.92 0.27 -7.31
CA PRO A 209 -6.46 -0.84 -6.50
C PRO A 209 -5.50 -2.03 -6.47
N LEU A 210 -5.35 -2.64 -5.29
CA LEU A 210 -4.46 -3.79 -5.08
C LEU A 210 -5.23 -5.09 -5.02
N TYR A 211 -4.72 -6.10 -5.72
CA TYR A 211 -5.07 -7.50 -5.57
C TYR A 211 -3.89 -8.26 -4.97
N LEU A 212 -4.11 -8.89 -3.84
CA LEU A 212 -3.07 -9.63 -3.12
C LEU A 212 -3.32 -11.13 -3.30
N VAL A 213 -2.43 -11.80 -4.00
CA VAL A 213 -2.38 -13.26 -4.10
C VAL A 213 -1.55 -13.79 -2.92
N ASN A 214 -1.91 -14.95 -2.38
CA ASN A 214 -1.08 -15.60 -1.37
C ASN A 214 0.05 -16.36 -2.05
N GLY A 215 1.29 -16.07 -1.67
CA GLY A 215 2.41 -16.97 -1.86
C GLY A 215 2.52 -17.97 -0.70
N ASN A 216 3.56 -18.77 -0.69
CA ASN A 216 3.76 -19.74 0.38
C ASN A 216 4.22 -19.08 1.69
N HIS A 217 4.85 -17.91 1.64
CA HIS A 217 5.28 -17.16 2.82
C HIS A 217 4.13 -16.42 3.51
N GLU A 218 3.10 -15.97 2.80
CA GLU A 218 1.88 -15.42 3.39
C GLU A 218 1.06 -16.49 4.12
N GLN A 219 1.17 -17.73 3.69
CA GLN A 219 0.50 -18.87 4.33
C GLN A 219 1.31 -19.43 5.48
N ALA A 220 2.46 -18.81 5.81
CA ALA A 220 3.45 -19.39 6.72
C ALA A 220 3.91 -20.77 6.24
N ALA A 221 4.96 -20.83 5.45
CA ALA A 221 5.42 -21.97 4.63
C ALA A 221 5.57 -23.35 5.30
N GLN A 222 5.32 -23.45 6.60
CA GLN A 222 5.39 -24.72 7.36
C GLN A 222 4.02 -25.11 7.97
N TYR A 223 3.02 -24.86 7.26
CA TYR A 223 1.60 -24.81 7.63
C TYR A 223 0.93 -26.18 7.71
N LEU A 224 1.36 -26.95 8.61
CA LEU A 224 0.50 -28.00 9.10
C LEU A 224 -0.57 -27.34 9.96
N LEU A 225 -1.78 -27.19 9.42
CA LEU A 225 -2.91 -26.75 10.21
C LEU A 225 -3.15 -27.75 11.33
N ASP A 226 -3.05 -27.30 12.55
CA ASP A 226 -3.22 -28.10 13.77
C ASP A 226 -4.62 -27.93 14.40
N GLY A 227 -5.50 -27.17 13.74
CA GLY A 227 -6.84 -26.81 14.20
C GLY A 227 -6.85 -25.70 15.27
N SER A 228 -5.69 -25.17 15.68
CA SER A 228 -5.62 -24.11 16.68
C SER A 228 -5.78 -22.73 16.07
N THR A 229 -6.30 -21.77 16.83
CA THR A 229 -6.38 -20.37 16.46
C THR A 229 -5.03 -19.66 16.52
N SER A 230 -4.03 -20.28 17.15
CA SER A 230 -2.65 -19.79 17.25
C SER A 230 -1.73 -20.31 16.15
N ASN A 231 -2.25 -21.11 15.23
CA ASN A 231 -1.51 -21.56 14.05
C ASN A 231 -1.01 -20.36 13.24
N PRO A 232 0.27 -20.30 12.85
CA PRO A 232 0.83 -19.17 12.09
C PRO A 232 0.06 -18.80 10.84
N ALA A 233 -0.49 -19.78 10.09
CA ALA A 233 -1.31 -19.52 8.91
C ALA A 233 -2.63 -18.81 9.28
N VAL A 234 -3.24 -19.14 10.41
CA VAL A 234 -4.45 -18.48 10.92
C VAL A 234 -4.13 -17.05 11.32
N LEU A 235 -3.02 -16.83 12.03
CA LEU A 235 -2.57 -15.49 12.44
C LEU A 235 -2.28 -14.60 11.23
N ALA A 236 -1.64 -15.14 10.19
CA ALA A 236 -1.38 -14.44 8.93
C ALA A 236 -2.68 -14.08 8.20
N GLY A 237 -3.62 -15.04 8.09
CA GLY A 237 -4.93 -14.81 7.49
C GLY A 237 -5.72 -13.71 8.21
N ASN A 238 -5.74 -13.73 9.55
CA ASN A 238 -6.38 -12.70 10.37
C ASN A 238 -5.78 -11.31 10.11
N ALA A 239 -4.44 -11.20 10.11
CA ALA A 239 -3.76 -9.94 9.85
C ALA A 239 -4.05 -9.42 8.43
N ARG A 240 -4.02 -10.31 7.44
CA ARG A 240 -4.32 -9.98 6.06
C ARG A 240 -5.73 -9.40 5.91
N ASN A 241 -6.74 -10.08 6.47
CA ASN A 241 -8.13 -9.63 6.43
C ASN A 241 -8.32 -8.30 7.16
N LYS A 242 -7.58 -8.06 8.24
CA LYS A 242 -7.65 -6.81 9.00
C LYS A 242 -7.05 -5.63 8.25
N TYR A 243 -5.87 -5.82 7.65
CA TYR A 243 -5.09 -4.70 7.09
C TYR A 243 -5.40 -4.38 5.64
N TYR A 244 -6.07 -5.26 4.90
CA TYR A 244 -6.32 -5.06 3.46
C TYR A 244 -7.78 -5.32 3.10
N ALA A 245 -8.32 -4.47 2.22
CA ALA A 245 -9.65 -4.65 1.65
C ALA A 245 -9.60 -5.68 0.52
N LEU A 246 -9.49 -6.97 0.92
CA LEU A 246 -9.44 -8.09 -0.01
C LEU A 246 -10.80 -8.33 -0.66
N PRO A 247 -10.86 -8.87 -1.89
CA PRO A 247 -12.09 -9.44 -2.42
C PRO A 247 -12.66 -10.45 -1.42
N ALA A 248 -13.91 -10.25 -1.03
CA ALA A 248 -14.64 -11.27 -0.26
C ALA A 248 -15.30 -12.22 -1.24
N PRO A 249 -15.52 -13.50 -0.89
CA PRO A 249 -16.44 -14.34 -1.62
C PRO A 249 -17.83 -13.70 -1.44
N ASP A 250 -18.20 -12.91 -2.42
CA ASP A 250 -19.55 -12.47 -2.63
C ASP A 250 -20.24 -13.54 -3.47
N ASN A 251 -21.50 -13.72 -3.23
CA ASN A 251 -22.32 -14.70 -3.91
C ASN A 251 -22.31 -14.44 -5.42
N PHE A 252 -21.29 -14.98 -6.10
CA PHE A 252 -21.28 -15.11 -7.55
C PHE A 252 -22.15 -16.28 -7.96
#